data_b087ceb596526dfff2e9210151695608
#
_entry.id   b087ceb596526dfff2e9210151695608
#
_cell.length_a   1.000
_cell.length_b   1.000
_cell.length_c   1.000
_cell.angle_alpha   90.00
_cell.angle_beta   90.00
_cell.angle_gamma   90.00
#
_symmetry.space_group_name_H-M   'P 1'
#
loop_
_entity.id
_entity.type
_entity.pdbx_description
1 polymer ?
#
loop_
_entity_poly.entity_id
_entity_poly.type
_entity_poly.pdbx_seq_one_letter_code
_entity_poly.pdbx_strand_id
1 'polypeptide(L)'
;MKKKIAVIAALSLVAVTVLSGCGSKADSQANGGKVKIRFASWDNAEDLDKQQALVDQFNASHDDIEVALEAYGSEYDTKISAGMGSGDTPDVLYMWDYPSYYEGLEPLDSYIEKEGADYKNNFYDALWPYNSKGDSVYGIPVGFTTHALFYNKDIFAQAGVAEPTNDWTWDDLMAAAKTITEKVDGVKGFSFQMKPDPYDYEMYLWSNGTAFVDQDGNLDGNLNSDKAIEAVSMFQNMEKDGYAIATEKNGTDEFRSGQTAMYIYGAWSIASFDEDGLNYGIVDIPAFAGAGHDSVSILSSSGVSISKDSKHKDAAWEFVKYWTGEEMNKARIGYELPALKSVVESEKILEDPANAPFYSMLEQSSGYTPASFIVDNWSELKDTLDLTFERVYNPSTMEDPAVVLNEAVSEMQ
;
A
#
# COMPACT_ATOMS: atom_id res chain seq x y z
N MET A 1 -6.84 -57.83 42.23
CA MET A 1 -5.45 -58.26 42.54
C MET A 1 -4.56 -57.05 42.32
N LYS A 2 -4.27 -56.33 43.38
CA LYS A 2 -3.03 -56.20 44.13
C LYS A 2 -1.78 -56.14 43.22
N LYS A 3 -1.09 -54.99 43.12
CA LYS A 3 0.04 -54.61 43.99
C LYS A 3 0.40 -53.12 43.83
N LYS A 4 0.51 -52.46 44.97
CA LYS A 4 1.17 -51.19 45.23
C LYS A 4 2.69 -51.40 45.21
N ILE A 5 3.46 -50.40 44.78
CA ILE A 5 4.77 -50.09 45.35
C ILE A 5 4.98 -48.60 45.31
N ALA A 6 5.09 -47.98 46.45
CA ALA A 6 5.63 -46.68 46.76
C ALA A 6 7.13 -46.84 47.12
N VAL A 7 7.92 -45.76 46.95
CA VAL A 7 9.16 -45.47 47.73
C VAL A 7 9.87 -44.28 47.04
N ILE A 8 9.99 -43.23 47.62
CA ILE A 8 10.73 -42.48 48.66
C ILE A 8 11.40 -41.24 48.01
N ALA A 9 11.13 -40.13 48.67
CA ALA A 9 11.75 -38.83 48.50
C ALA A 9 13.23 -38.80 48.97
N ALA A 10 14.05 -37.98 48.35
CA ALA A 10 15.26 -37.45 48.96
C ALA A 10 15.36 -35.95 48.65
N LEU A 11 15.13 -35.16 49.70
CA LEU A 11 15.50 -33.73 49.75
C LEU A 11 17.04 -33.62 49.84
N SER A 12 17.60 -32.77 49.03
CA SER A 12 18.92 -32.21 49.27
C SER A 12 18.84 -30.69 49.18
N LEU A 13 18.83 -30.07 50.34
CA LEU A 13 18.99 -28.63 50.55
C LEU A 13 20.47 -28.27 50.30
N VAL A 14 20.74 -27.38 49.36
CA VAL A 14 22.02 -26.67 49.32
C VAL A 14 21.73 -25.18 49.43
N ALA A 15 22.12 -24.63 50.56
CA ALA A 15 22.15 -23.20 50.80
C ALA A 15 23.30 -22.56 50.01
N VAL A 16 23.02 -21.53 49.22
CA VAL A 16 24.05 -20.64 48.66
C VAL A 16 23.75 -19.22 49.11
N THR A 17 24.74 -18.69 49.75
CA THR A 17 24.85 -17.36 50.34
C THR A 17 24.72 -16.24 49.33
N VAL A 18 23.91 -15.26 49.72
CA VAL A 18 23.79 -13.93 49.08
C VAL A 18 25.06 -13.13 49.31
N LEU A 19 25.68 -12.67 48.25
CA LEU A 19 26.62 -11.55 48.30
C LEU A 19 26.09 -10.45 47.42
N SER A 20 25.61 -9.40 48.09
CA SER A 20 25.26 -8.13 47.51
C SER A 20 26.51 -7.43 46.96
N GLY A 21 26.48 -7.07 45.70
CA GLY A 21 27.46 -6.21 45.07
C GLY A 21 26.75 -5.24 44.13
N CYS A 22 26.42 -4.05 44.62
CA CYS A 22 26.09 -2.90 43.77
C CYS A 22 27.33 -2.48 42.97
N GLY A 23 27.18 -2.41 41.67
CA GLY A 23 28.20 -1.87 40.77
C GLY A 23 27.61 -1.66 39.39
N SER A 24 27.01 -0.50 39.18
CA SER A 24 26.70 -0.02 37.84
C SER A 24 27.99 0.15 37.05
N LYS A 25 28.20 -0.71 36.06
CA LYS A 25 29.13 -0.44 34.95
C LYS A 25 28.40 -0.75 33.66
N ALA A 26 28.36 0.26 32.82
CA ALA A 26 28.05 0.09 31.40
C ALA A 26 28.87 -1.05 30.85
N ASP A 27 28.23 -2.09 30.34
CA ASP A 27 28.89 -3.14 29.59
C ASP A 27 29.28 -2.61 28.23
N SER A 28 30.54 -2.15 28.17
CA SER A 28 31.25 -2.04 26.91
C SER A 28 31.70 -3.46 26.53
N GLN A 29 31.08 -4.01 25.52
CA GLN A 29 31.38 -5.26 24.90
C GLN A 29 32.82 -5.40 24.46
N ALA A 30 33.44 -6.45 24.90
CA ALA A 30 34.57 -7.06 24.25
C ALA A 30 34.37 -8.57 24.26
N ASN A 31 33.58 -9.06 23.32
CA ASN A 31 33.61 -10.46 22.86
C ASN A 31 32.95 -10.47 21.47
N GLY A 32 33.71 -10.82 20.41
CA GLY A 32 33.39 -10.72 18.99
C GLY A 32 32.17 -11.51 18.52
N GLY A 33 31.00 -11.15 18.97
CA GLY A 33 29.72 -11.59 18.44
C GLY A 33 29.08 -10.49 17.60
N LYS A 34 28.41 -10.87 16.49
CA LYS A 34 27.61 -9.96 15.67
C LYS A 34 26.53 -9.27 16.50
N VAL A 35 26.24 -8.02 16.18
CA VAL A 35 25.03 -7.32 16.67
C VAL A 35 23.83 -7.99 16.01
N LYS A 36 22.89 -8.47 16.84
CA LYS A 36 21.68 -9.11 16.33
C LYS A 36 20.54 -8.11 16.30
N ILE A 37 19.89 -7.99 15.15
CA ILE A 37 18.69 -7.18 14.94
C ILE A 37 17.56 -8.03 14.37
N ARG A 38 16.32 -7.62 14.63
CA ARG A 38 15.10 -8.29 14.18
C ARG A 38 14.46 -7.44 13.09
N PHE A 39 14.05 -8.09 12.00
CA PHE A 39 13.35 -7.44 10.89
C PHE A 39 11.97 -8.05 10.72
N ALA A 40 10.92 -7.26 10.95
CA ALA A 40 9.53 -7.67 10.77
C ALA A 40 9.04 -7.42 9.35
N SER A 41 8.38 -8.43 8.77
CA SER A 41 7.74 -8.37 7.45
C SER A 41 6.30 -8.91 7.52
N TRP A 42 5.42 -8.37 6.69
CA TRP A 42 4.06 -8.90 6.48
C TRP A 42 3.98 -10.02 5.45
N ASP A 43 5.08 -10.37 4.80
CA ASP A 43 5.06 -11.36 3.74
C ASP A 43 4.62 -12.74 4.24
N ASN A 44 4.11 -13.52 3.32
CA ASN A 44 3.62 -14.86 3.56
C ASN A 44 4.50 -15.93 2.86
N ALA A 45 4.08 -17.19 2.92
CA ALA A 45 4.88 -18.35 2.55
C ALA A 45 5.50 -18.32 1.14
N GLU A 46 4.87 -17.67 0.15
CA GLU A 46 5.38 -17.68 -1.24
C GLU A 46 6.55 -16.71 -1.44
N ASP A 47 6.50 -15.57 -0.76
CA ASP A 47 7.53 -14.53 -0.88
C ASP A 47 8.59 -14.63 0.22
N LEU A 48 8.30 -15.38 1.28
CA LEU A 48 9.18 -15.53 2.42
C LEU A 48 10.54 -16.12 2.06
N ASP A 49 10.59 -17.13 1.19
CA ASP A 49 11.85 -17.74 0.76
C ASP A 49 12.74 -16.75 -0.01
N LYS A 50 12.14 -15.88 -0.82
CA LYS A 50 12.86 -14.82 -1.54
C LYS A 50 13.41 -13.79 -0.56
N GLN A 51 12.60 -13.33 0.38
CA GLN A 51 13.04 -12.37 1.40
C GLN A 51 14.11 -12.94 2.32
N GLN A 52 13.96 -14.20 2.75
CA GLN A 52 14.97 -14.86 3.56
C GLN A 52 16.31 -14.94 2.81
N ALA A 53 16.30 -15.27 1.52
CA ALA A 53 17.51 -15.30 0.70
C ALA A 53 18.22 -13.92 0.65
N LEU A 54 17.46 -12.82 0.57
CA LEU A 54 18.00 -11.46 0.60
C LEU A 54 18.58 -11.10 1.97
N VAL A 55 17.92 -11.51 3.06
CA VAL A 55 18.45 -11.33 4.41
C VAL A 55 19.72 -12.17 4.63
N ASP A 56 19.77 -13.40 4.12
CA ASP A 56 20.95 -14.26 4.19
C ASP A 56 22.12 -13.66 3.41
N GLN A 57 21.87 -12.99 2.29
CA GLN A 57 22.89 -12.27 1.52
C GLN A 57 23.47 -11.10 2.33
N PHE A 58 22.64 -10.31 3.02
CA PHE A 58 23.11 -9.30 3.96
C PHE A 58 23.98 -9.91 5.06
N ASN A 59 23.52 -10.97 5.71
CA ASN A 59 24.21 -11.64 6.79
C ASN A 59 25.57 -12.24 6.37
N ALA A 60 25.67 -12.66 5.12
CA ALA A 60 26.93 -13.17 4.53
C ALA A 60 27.91 -12.04 4.19
N SER A 61 27.46 -10.84 3.91
CA SER A 61 28.30 -9.69 3.55
C SER A 61 28.71 -8.82 4.73
N HIS A 62 28.13 -9.02 5.92
CA HIS A 62 28.39 -8.26 7.15
C HIS A 62 28.90 -9.17 8.26
N ASP A 63 30.13 -8.95 8.71
CA ASP A 63 30.77 -9.76 9.77
C ASP A 63 30.36 -9.32 11.18
N ASP A 64 29.80 -8.12 11.32
CA ASP A 64 29.46 -7.44 12.59
C ASP A 64 27.97 -7.35 12.90
N ILE A 65 27.09 -7.58 11.89
CA ILE A 65 25.62 -7.53 12.02
C ILE A 65 25.01 -8.86 11.60
N GLU A 66 23.97 -9.29 12.29
CA GLU A 66 23.13 -10.46 11.96
C GLU A 66 21.67 -10.06 12.04
N VAL A 67 20.94 -10.18 10.94
CA VAL A 67 19.51 -9.89 10.85
C VAL A 67 18.71 -11.19 10.93
N ALA A 68 17.70 -11.20 11.79
CA ALA A 68 16.69 -12.26 11.87
C ALA A 68 15.38 -11.77 11.26
N LEU A 69 14.92 -12.41 10.19
CA LEU A 69 13.62 -12.13 9.58
C LEU A 69 12.49 -12.73 10.44
N GLU A 70 11.50 -11.91 10.76
CA GLU A 70 10.27 -12.29 11.45
C GLU A 70 9.06 -12.00 10.55
N ALA A 71 8.59 -13.03 9.85
CA ALA A 71 7.43 -12.92 8.98
C ALA A 71 6.15 -13.12 9.78
N TYR A 72 5.26 -12.13 9.76
CA TYR A 72 4.01 -12.14 10.53
C TYR A 72 2.76 -12.37 9.68
N GLY A 73 2.87 -12.23 8.36
CA GLY A 73 1.74 -12.41 7.45
C GLY A 73 0.54 -11.54 7.85
N SER A 74 -0.66 -12.10 7.84
CA SER A 74 -1.90 -11.39 8.22
C SER A 74 -1.98 -10.94 9.68
N GLU A 75 -1.06 -11.39 10.55
CA GLU A 75 -1.00 -10.96 11.95
C GLU A 75 -0.07 -9.74 12.16
N TYR A 76 0.48 -9.17 11.09
CA TYR A 76 1.50 -8.12 11.15
C TYR A 76 1.10 -6.97 12.07
N ASP A 77 -0.03 -6.32 11.80
CA ASP A 77 -0.49 -5.16 12.58
C ASP A 77 -0.71 -5.49 14.07
N THR A 78 -1.29 -6.66 14.34
CA THR A 78 -1.50 -7.13 15.71
C THR A 78 -0.17 -7.33 16.44
N LYS A 79 0.82 -7.92 15.78
CA LYS A 79 2.15 -8.18 16.35
C LYS A 79 2.93 -6.89 16.57
N ILE A 80 2.94 -5.98 15.60
CA ILE A 80 3.64 -4.70 15.71
C ILE A 80 3.03 -3.83 16.81
N SER A 81 1.70 -3.69 16.84
CA SER A 81 1.01 -2.93 17.90
C SER A 81 1.27 -3.50 19.30
N ALA A 82 1.22 -4.83 19.45
CA ALA A 82 1.53 -5.49 20.71
C ALA A 82 3.00 -5.29 21.12
N GLY A 83 3.94 -5.38 20.16
CA GLY A 83 5.36 -5.13 20.36
C GLY A 83 5.63 -3.71 20.85
N MET A 84 5.05 -2.71 20.19
CA MET A 84 5.16 -1.30 20.58
C MET A 84 4.59 -1.04 21.97
N GLY A 85 3.45 -1.65 22.31
CA GLY A 85 2.83 -1.53 23.63
C GLY A 85 3.61 -2.19 24.75
N SER A 86 4.40 -3.23 24.47
CA SER A 86 5.19 -3.99 25.45
C SER A 86 6.69 -3.63 25.50
N GLY A 87 7.17 -2.83 24.55
CA GLY A 87 8.60 -2.53 24.40
C GLY A 87 9.43 -3.67 23.82
N ASP A 88 8.80 -4.57 23.04
CA ASP A 88 9.43 -5.73 22.34
C ASP A 88 9.20 -5.64 20.82
N THR A 89 9.26 -4.44 20.29
CA THR A 89 9.17 -4.20 18.84
C THR A 89 10.46 -4.70 18.16
N PRO A 90 10.38 -5.36 16.98
CA PRO A 90 11.55 -5.61 16.14
C PRO A 90 12.32 -4.33 15.81
N ASP A 91 13.62 -4.42 15.58
CA ASP A 91 14.48 -3.26 15.34
C ASP A 91 14.16 -2.54 14.03
N VAL A 92 13.82 -3.31 12.99
CA VAL A 92 13.47 -2.83 11.65
C VAL A 92 12.09 -3.36 11.27
N LEU A 93 11.29 -2.49 10.69
CA LEU A 93 9.90 -2.74 10.34
C LEU A 93 9.68 -2.46 8.86
N TYR A 94 9.13 -3.42 8.13
CA TYR A 94 8.62 -3.21 6.78
C TYR A 94 7.20 -2.65 6.87
N MET A 95 7.01 -1.37 6.53
CA MET A 95 5.80 -0.60 6.83
C MET A 95 5.05 -0.23 5.56
N TRP A 96 3.73 -0.10 5.71
CA TRP A 96 2.82 0.49 4.71
C TRP A 96 1.86 1.50 5.36
N ASP A 97 1.40 1.29 6.59
CA ASP A 97 0.49 2.18 7.32
C ASP A 97 1.26 3.03 8.34
N TYR A 98 1.87 4.10 7.88
CA TYR A 98 2.62 5.01 8.73
C TYR A 98 1.76 5.79 9.73
N PRO A 99 0.56 6.30 9.38
CA PRO A 99 -0.28 7.05 10.31
C PRO A 99 -0.55 6.33 11.63
N SER A 100 -0.74 5.01 11.59
CA SER A 100 -1.02 4.21 12.79
C SER A 100 0.20 4.01 13.71
N TYR A 101 1.43 4.24 13.23
CA TYR A 101 2.64 3.79 13.94
C TYR A 101 3.68 4.85 14.21
N TYR A 102 3.53 6.10 13.78
CA TYR A 102 4.55 7.17 13.93
C TYR A 102 5.13 7.28 15.33
N GLU A 103 4.33 7.11 16.38
CA GLU A 103 4.78 7.25 17.77
C GLU A 103 5.81 6.20 18.20
N GLY A 104 5.79 5.04 17.54
CA GLY A 104 6.70 3.91 17.77
C GLY A 104 7.92 3.90 16.86
N LEU A 105 8.04 4.86 15.93
CA LEU A 105 9.11 4.89 14.93
C LEU A 105 10.18 5.94 15.28
N GLU A 106 11.41 5.68 14.84
CA GLU A 106 12.54 6.60 14.94
C GLU A 106 12.51 7.58 13.77
N PRO A 107 12.65 8.90 13.99
CA PRO A 107 12.90 9.85 12.90
C PRO A 107 14.23 9.58 12.21
N LEU A 108 14.21 9.48 10.89
CA LEU A 108 15.37 9.07 10.08
C LEU A 108 16.15 10.24 9.47
N ASP A 109 15.72 11.49 9.67
CA ASP A 109 16.30 12.69 9.06
C ASP A 109 17.82 12.78 9.27
N SER A 110 18.29 12.55 10.51
CA SER A 110 19.71 12.64 10.83
C SER A 110 20.56 11.52 10.19
N TYR A 111 19.95 10.39 9.85
CA TYR A 111 20.60 9.30 9.13
C TYR A 111 20.67 9.64 7.63
N ILE A 112 19.57 10.14 7.06
CA ILE A 112 19.48 10.57 5.66
C ILE A 112 20.49 11.68 5.36
N GLU A 113 20.60 12.68 6.26
CA GLU A 113 21.55 13.77 6.12
C GLU A 113 23.01 13.31 6.03
N LYS A 114 23.37 12.26 6.77
CA LYS A 114 24.74 11.69 6.74
C LYS A 114 25.07 11.01 5.40
N GLU A 115 24.09 10.47 4.71
CA GLU A 115 24.27 9.84 3.38
C GLU A 115 24.40 10.90 2.27
N GLY A 116 24.00 12.16 2.54
CA GLY A 116 24.08 13.26 1.59
C GLY A 116 22.86 13.41 0.69
N ALA A 117 22.84 14.50 -0.09
CA ALA A 117 21.67 14.86 -0.90
C ALA A 117 21.35 13.83 -2.00
N ASP A 118 22.35 13.18 -2.57
CA ASP A 118 22.16 12.22 -3.66
C ASP A 118 21.38 10.99 -3.22
N TYR A 119 21.48 10.61 -1.95
CA TYR A 119 20.71 9.50 -1.40
C TYR A 119 19.21 9.76 -1.51
N LYS A 120 18.72 10.88 -0.97
CA LYS A 120 17.29 11.23 -1.00
C LYS A 120 16.80 11.51 -2.42
N ASN A 121 17.60 12.18 -3.24
CA ASN A 121 17.24 12.59 -4.61
C ASN A 121 17.09 11.40 -5.58
N ASN A 122 17.64 10.23 -5.25
CA ASN A 122 17.50 9.01 -6.06
C ASN A 122 16.11 8.38 -5.95
N PHE A 123 15.32 8.72 -4.92
CA PHE A 123 13.93 8.30 -4.81
C PHE A 123 12.99 9.27 -5.54
N TYR A 124 11.80 8.82 -5.91
CA TYR A 124 10.74 9.68 -6.42
C TYR A 124 10.20 10.58 -5.31
N ASP A 125 10.07 11.86 -5.59
CA ASP A 125 9.70 12.87 -4.59
C ASP A 125 8.29 12.63 -4.01
N ALA A 126 7.37 12.11 -4.84
CA ALA A 126 6.01 11.76 -4.43
C ALA A 126 5.92 10.67 -3.35
N LEU A 127 6.97 9.87 -3.14
CA LEU A 127 6.97 8.81 -2.13
C LEU A 127 7.23 9.33 -0.70
N TRP A 128 7.96 10.42 -0.56
CA TRP A 128 8.39 10.91 0.75
C TRP A 128 7.24 11.34 1.67
N PRO A 129 6.19 12.05 1.20
CA PRO A 129 5.06 12.42 2.05
C PRO A 129 4.39 11.22 2.74
N TYR A 130 4.32 10.06 2.06
CA TYR A 130 3.70 8.85 2.60
C TYR A 130 4.55 8.16 3.69
N ASN A 131 5.82 8.48 3.77
CA ASN A 131 6.76 7.94 4.76
C ASN A 131 7.16 9.00 5.81
N SER A 132 6.42 10.13 5.89
CA SER A 132 6.74 11.29 6.72
C SER A 132 5.54 11.77 7.53
N LYS A 133 5.82 12.47 8.62
CA LYS A 133 4.81 13.23 9.37
C LYS A 133 5.37 14.62 9.66
N GLY A 134 4.73 15.66 9.14
CA GLY A 134 5.28 17.02 9.16
C GLY A 134 6.64 17.04 8.44
N ASP A 135 7.64 17.61 9.10
CA ASP A 135 9.00 17.73 8.54
C ASP A 135 9.88 16.50 8.77
N SER A 136 9.38 15.45 9.46
CA SER A 136 10.17 14.29 9.85
C SER A 136 9.86 13.08 9.00
N VAL A 137 10.91 12.40 8.52
CA VAL A 137 10.86 11.14 7.77
C VAL A 137 10.95 9.96 8.74
N TYR A 138 10.04 8.98 8.62
CA TYR A 138 9.99 7.80 9.47
C TYR A 138 10.26 6.49 8.74
N GLY A 139 10.36 6.53 7.42
CA GLY A 139 10.69 5.36 6.62
C GLY A 139 11.37 5.72 5.31
N ILE A 140 12.18 4.78 4.80
CA ILE A 140 12.80 4.88 3.49
C ILE A 140 11.92 4.10 2.51
N PRO A 141 11.46 4.72 1.40
CA PRO A 141 10.63 4.04 0.41
C PRO A 141 11.31 2.78 -0.14
N VAL A 142 10.55 1.71 -0.31
CA VAL A 142 11.03 0.44 -0.90
C VAL A 142 10.42 0.22 -2.26
N GLY A 143 9.11 0.26 -2.34
CA GLY A 143 8.32 0.10 -3.54
C GLY A 143 7.03 0.89 -3.44
N PHE A 144 6.29 0.91 -4.52
CA PHE A 144 4.99 1.57 -4.57
C PHE A 144 4.09 0.93 -5.62
N THR A 145 2.83 1.30 -5.59
CA THR A 145 1.92 1.22 -6.73
C THR A 145 1.00 2.44 -6.71
N THR A 146 0.64 2.87 -7.91
CA THR A 146 -0.52 3.73 -8.16
C THR A 146 -1.58 2.87 -8.83
N HIS A 147 -2.76 3.42 -9.11
CA HIS A 147 -3.77 2.76 -9.94
C HIS A 147 -3.66 3.25 -11.39
N ALA A 148 -4.06 2.37 -12.32
CA ALA A 148 -4.13 2.67 -13.74
C ALA A 148 -5.31 1.92 -14.38
N LEU A 149 -5.73 2.30 -15.59
CA LEU A 149 -6.79 1.66 -16.33
C LEU A 149 -6.25 0.45 -17.10
N PHE A 150 -6.70 -0.74 -16.74
CA PHE A 150 -6.48 -1.97 -17.48
C PHE A 150 -7.59 -2.17 -18.51
N TYR A 151 -7.24 -2.65 -19.71
CA TYR A 151 -8.20 -3.00 -20.75
C TYR A 151 -7.83 -4.29 -21.46
N ASN A 152 -8.83 -5.08 -21.87
CA ASN A 152 -8.67 -6.36 -22.57
C ASN A 152 -8.68 -6.11 -24.10
N LYS A 153 -7.51 -6.25 -24.74
CA LYS A 153 -7.32 -5.99 -26.17
C LYS A 153 -8.19 -6.87 -27.07
N ASP A 154 -8.41 -8.13 -26.69
CA ASP A 154 -9.22 -9.05 -27.47
C ASP A 154 -10.69 -8.63 -27.48
N ILE A 155 -11.22 -8.19 -26.33
CA ILE A 155 -12.59 -7.66 -26.23
C ILE A 155 -12.75 -6.37 -27.04
N PHE A 156 -11.78 -5.44 -26.96
CA PHE A 156 -11.78 -4.23 -27.75
C PHE A 156 -11.77 -4.52 -29.26
N ALA A 157 -10.92 -5.44 -29.69
CA ALA A 157 -10.86 -5.88 -31.10
C ALA A 157 -12.18 -6.55 -31.55
N GLN A 158 -12.78 -7.40 -30.71
CA GLN A 158 -14.06 -8.07 -30.99
C GLN A 158 -15.20 -7.04 -31.12
N ALA A 159 -15.23 -6.00 -30.26
CA ALA A 159 -16.21 -4.94 -30.33
C ALA A 159 -15.95 -3.97 -31.48
N GLY A 160 -14.75 -3.95 -32.07
CA GLY A 160 -14.31 -2.96 -33.05
C GLY A 160 -14.26 -1.56 -32.46
N VAL A 161 -13.82 -1.45 -31.20
CA VAL A 161 -13.57 -0.20 -30.46
C VAL A 161 -12.07 0.05 -30.47
N ALA A 162 -11.65 1.32 -30.62
CA ALA A 162 -10.25 1.68 -30.53
C ALA A 162 -9.74 1.49 -29.11
N GLU A 163 -8.50 1.03 -28.96
CA GLU A 163 -7.85 0.87 -27.66
C GLU A 163 -7.73 2.22 -26.94
N PRO A 164 -7.80 2.24 -25.58
CA PRO A 164 -7.60 3.44 -24.78
C PRO A 164 -6.21 4.06 -24.99
N THR A 165 -6.14 5.37 -24.77
CA THR A 165 -4.89 6.14 -24.75
C THR A 165 -4.81 6.95 -23.45
N ASN A 166 -3.63 7.49 -23.10
CA ASN A 166 -3.44 8.26 -21.86
C ASN A 166 -4.22 9.58 -21.79
N ASP A 167 -4.75 10.05 -22.93
CA ASP A 167 -5.58 11.25 -23.02
C ASP A 167 -7.09 10.98 -22.96
N TRP A 168 -7.48 9.75 -22.63
CA TRP A 168 -8.90 9.42 -22.47
C TRP A 168 -9.54 10.20 -21.31
N THR A 169 -10.78 10.57 -21.57
CA THR A 169 -11.69 11.11 -20.55
C THR A 169 -12.64 10.01 -20.06
N TRP A 170 -13.32 10.26 -18.94
CA TRP A 170 -14.39 9.37 -18.46
C TRP A 170 -15.52 9.25 -19.50
N ASP A 171 -15.77 10.30 -20.30
CA ASP A 171 -16.75 10.23 -21.39
C ASP A 171 -16.33 9.23 -22.48
N ASP A 172 -15.02 9.16 -22.80
CA ASP A 172 -14.48 8.18 -23.75
C ASP A 172 -14.59 6.75 -23.20
N LEU A 173 -14.26 6.54 -21.93
CA LEU A 173 -14.42 5.24 -21.26
C LEU A 173 -15.89 4.80 -21.27
N MET A 174 -16.81 5.68 -20.88
CA MET A 174 -18.24 5.36 -20.86
C MET A 174 -18.78 5.03 -22.25
N ALA A 175 -18.37 5.77 -23.29
CA ALA A 175 -18.77 5.49 -24.67
C ALA A 175 -18.23 4.14 -25.17
N ALA A 176 -16.97 3.83 -24.85
CA ALA A 176 -16.35 2.54 -25.16
C ALA A 176 -17.05 1.40 -24.40
N ALA A 177 -17.27 1.56 -23.09
CA ALA A 177 -17.91 0.56 -22.23
C ALA A 177 -19.33 0.22 -22.73
N LYS A 178 -20.12 1.21 -23.09
CA LYS A 178 -21.44 1.03 -23.67
C LYS A 178 -21.39 0.26 -25.00
N THR A 179 -20.49 0.69 -25.90
CA THR A 179 -20.34 0.03 -27.21
C THR A 179 -19.92 -1.43 -27.08
N ILE A 180 -19.00 -1.74 -26.16
CA ILE A 180 -18.53 -3.09 -25.89
C ILE A 180 -19.69 -3.95 -25.35
N THR A 181 -20.42 -3.45 -24.37
CA THR A 181 -21.57 -4.16 -23.78
C THR A 181 -22.66 -4.47 -24.81
N GLU A 182 -22.88 -3.55 -25.77
CA GLU A 182 -23.86 -3.74 -26.85
C GLU A 182 -23.42 -4.76 -27.90
N LYS A 183 -22.10 -4.88 -28.15
CA LYS A 183 -21.57 -5.67 -29.27
C LYS A 183 -21.01 -7.05 -28.87
N VAL A 184 -20.62 -7.23 -27.62
CA VAL A 184 -19.99 -8.46 -27.12
C VAL A 184 -20.90 -9.12 -26.11
N ASP A 185 -21.54 -10.21 -26.51
CA ASP A 185 -22.49 -10.94 -25.67
C ASP A 185 -21.86 -11.38 -24.33
N GLY A 186 -22.52 -11.08 -23.23
CA GLY A 186 -22.12 -11.50 -21.89
C GLY A 186 -20.97 -10.70 -21.28
N VAL A 187 -20.48 -9.66 -21.96
CA VAL A 187 -19.40 -8.79 -21.47
C VAL A 187 -19.96 -7.46 -21.02
N LYS A 188 -19.48 -6.96 -19.86
CA LYS A 188 -19.66 -5.58 -19.44
C LYS A 188 -18.43 -4.74 -19.80
N GLY A 189 -18.66 -3.49 -20.17
CA GLY A 189 -17.56 -2.62 -20.59
C GLY A 189 -16.62 -2.23 -19.46
N PHE A 190 -17.14 -2.11 -18.21
CA PHE A 190 -16.36 -1.70 -17.06
C PHE A 190 -16.79 -2.43 -15.79
N SER A 191 -15.86 -2.62 -14.85
CA SER A 191 -16.17 -3.05 -13.48
C SER A 191 -15.54 -2.13 -12.45
N PHE A 192 -16.24 -1.99 -11.33
CA PHE A 192 -15.76 -1.26 -10.16
C PHE A 192 -16.25 -1.96 -8.89
N GLN A 193 -15.63 -1.67 -7.78
CA GLN A 193 -15.97 -2.31 -6.51
C GLN A 193 -17.26 -1.70 -5.92
N MET A 194 -18.21 -2.57 -5.52
CA MET A 194 -19.46 -2.16 -4.90
C MET A 194 -19.25 -1.47 -3.54
N LYS A 195 -18.26 -1.94 -2.80
CA LYS A 195 -17.80 -1.35 -1.54
C LYS A 195 -16.31 -1.04 -1.67
N PRO A 196 -15.95 0.05 -2.38
CA PRO A 196 -14.54 0.39 -2.57
C PRO A 196 -13.91 0.78 -1.23
N ASP A 197 -12.62 0.47 -1.07
CA ASP A 197 -11.87 1.02 0.04
C ASP A 197 -11.87 2.56 -0.07
N PRO A 198 -12.31 3.29 0.96
CA PRO A 198 -12.32 4.74 0.92
C PRO A 198 -10.95 5.36 0.63
N TYR A 199 -9.87 4.75 1.12
CA TYR A 199 -8.52 5.19 0.81
C TYR A 199 -8.27 5.21 -0.70
N ASP A 200 -8.58 4.10 -1.39
CA ASP A 200 -8.39 4.01 -2.84
C ASP A 200 -9.38 4.90 -3.61
N TYR A 201 -10.58 5.06 -3.08
CA TYR A 201 -11.63 5.81 -3.76
C TYR A 201 -11.34 7.31 -3.86
N GLU A 202 -10.57 7.89 -2.95
CA GLU A 202 -10.31 9.32 -2.88
C GLU A 202 -9.68 9.88 -4.15
N MET A 203 -8.93 9.06 -4.90
CA MET A 203 -8.34 9.44 -6.19
C MET A 203 -9.36 9.95 -7.21
N TYR A 204 -10.60 9.44 -7.20
CA TYR A 204 -11.64 9.88 -8.12
C TYR A 204 -12.16 11.27 -7.76
N LEU A 205 -12.21 11.59 -6.47
CA LEU A 205 -12.57 12.92 -6.00
C LEU A 205 -11.49 13.94 -6.38
N TRP A 206 -10.22 13.60 -6.13
CA TRP A 206 -9.08 14.43 -6.51
C TRP A 206 -9.07 14.70 -8.02
N SER A 207 -9.26 13.64 -8.81
CA SER A 207 -9.32 13.75 -10.29
C SER A 207 -10.45 14.64 -10.77
N ASN A 208 -11.54 14.80 -9.99
CA ASN A 208 -12.61 15.75 -10.28
C ASN A 208 -12.45 17.12 -9.59
N GLY A 209 -11.33 17.33 -8.87
CA GLY A 209 -10.97 18.59 -8.21
C GLY A 209 -11.71 18.86 -6.90
N THR A 210 -11.96 17.82 -6.13
CA THR A 210 -12.43 17.84 -4.73
C THR A 210 -11.68 16.76 -3.91
N ALA A 211 -12.06 16.53 -2.66
CA ALA A 211 -11.49 15.51 -1.79
C ALA A 211 -12.56 15.05 -0.78
N PHE A 212 -12.24 14.09 0.10
CA PHE A 212 -13.10 13.80 1.24
C PHE A 212 -13.09 14.95 2.23
N VAL A 213 -11.90 15.48 2.51
CA VAL A 213 -11.70 16.59 3.45
C VAL A 213 -10.80 17.66 2.84
N ASP A 214 -10.89 18.88 3.34
CA ASP A 214 -9.88 19.90 3.08
C ASP A 214 -8.61 19.70 3.94
N GLN A 215 -7.64 20.60 3.81
CA GLN A 215 -6.39 20.52 4.57
C GLN A 215 -6.57 20.71 6.10
N ASP A 216 -7.70 21.24 6.53
CA ASP A 216 -8.07 21.39 7.94
C ASP A 216 -8.93 20.22 8.46
N GLY A 217 -9.21 19.22 7.61
CA GLY A 217 -10.00 18.04 7.94
C GLY A 217 -11.53 18.23 7.86
N ASN A 218 -12.01 19.30 7.22
CA ASN A 218 -13.45 19.53 7.08
C ASN A 218 -14.05 18.72 5.94
N LEU A 219 -15.13 17.99 6.22
CA LEU A 219 -15.90 17.21 5.25
C LEU A 219 -16.89 18.07 4.45
N ASP A 220 -17.53 19.06 5.14
CA ASP A 220 -18.58 19.88 4.54
C ASP A 220 -18.03 20.78 3.42
N GLY A 221 -18.70 20.74 2.27
CA GLY A 221 -18.25 21.44 1.06
C GLY A 221 -17.17 20.70 0.26
N ASN A 222 -16.70 19.55 0.75
CA ASN A 222 -15.75 18.65 0.08
C ASN A 222 -16.44 17.34 -0.28
N LEU A 223 -16.70 16.46 0.68
CA LEU A 223 -17.38 15.17 0.46
C LEU A 223 -18.78 15.34 -0.14
N ASN A 224 -19.51 16.37 0.22
CA ASN A 224 -20.85 16.66 -0.30
C ASN A 224 -20.90 17.77 -1.39
N SER A 225 -19.75 18.09 -1.97
CA SER A 225 -19.66 19.05 -3.10
C SER A 225 -20.34 18.50 -4.37
N ASP A 226 -20.72 19.40 -5.27
CA ASP A 226 -21.27 19.00 -6.58
C ASP A 226 -20.29 18.07 -7.33
N LYS A 227 -18.98 18.31 -7.21
CA LYS A 227 -17.93 17.49 -7.84
C LYS A 227 -17.80 16.10 -7.22
N ALA A 228 -17.94 15.97 -5.91
CA ALA A 228 -17.96 14.66 -5.22
C ALA A 228 -19.21 13.88 -5.64
N ILE A 229 -20.38 14.54 -5.63
CA ILE A 229 -21.65 13.95 -6.08
C ILE A 229 -21.55 13.51 -7.55
N GLU A 230 -20.93 14.29 -8.42
CA GLU A 230 -20.69 13.94 -9.83
C GLU A 230 -19.84 12.68 -9.96
N ALA A 231 -18.68 12.61 -9.28
CA ALA A 231 -17.79 11.48 -9.34
C ALA A 231 -18.46 10.20 -8.82
N VAL A 232 -19.17 10.28 -7.69
CA VAL A 232 -19.90 9.14 -7.10
C VAL A 232 -21.07 8.72 -8.00
N SER A 233 -21.82 9.68 -8.55
CA SER A 233 -22.97 9.40 -9.44
C SER A 233 -22.55 8.75 -10.75
N MET A 234 -21.36 9.06 -11.25
CA MET A 234 -20.85 8.50 -12.51
C MET A 234 -20.83 6.97 -12.48
N PHE A 235 -20.22 6.38 -11.46
CA PHE A 235 -20.16 4.91 -11.32
C PHE A 235 -21.54 4.28 -11.15
N GLN A 236 -22.39 4.87 -10.31
CA GLN A 236 -23.75 4.40 -10.13
C GLN A 236 -24.57 4.44 -11.44
N ASN A 237 -24.42 5.51 -12.23
CA ASN A 237 -25.11 5.66 -13.50
C ASN A 237 -24.64 4.62 -14.53
N MET A 238 -23.33 4.34 -14.61
CA MET A 238 -22.80 3.31 -15.50
C MET A 238 -23.42 1.93 -15.21
N GLU A 239 -23.66 1.62 -13.93
CA GLU A 239 -24.31 0.37 -13.53
C GLU A 239 -25.82 0.39 -13.82
N LYS A 240 -26.52 1.47 -13.47
CA LYS A 240 -27.96 1.65 -13.79
C LYS A 240 -28.23 1.53 -15.29
N ASP A 241 -27.36 2.08 -16.11
CA ASP A 241 -27.43 2.01 -17.56
C ASP A 241 -26.99 0.65 -18.13
N GLY A 242 -26.43 -0.21 -17.29
CA GLY A 242 -26.16 -1.63 -17.57
C GLY A 242 -24.89 -1.92 -18.36
N TYR A 243 -23.99 -0.95 -18.56
CA TYR A 243 -22.71 -1.17 -19.24
C TYR A 243 -21.50 -1.27 -18.27
N ALA A 244 -21.72 -1.12 -16.97
CA ALA A 244 -20.77 -1.49 -15.95
C ALA A 244 -21.37 -2.49 -14.97
N ILE A 245 -20.55 -3.05 -14.09
CA ILE A 245 -20.94 -3.94 -13.01
C ILE A 245 -20.22 -3.57 -11.72
N ALA A 246 -20.98 -3.39 -10.64
CA ALA A 246 -20.42 -3.32 -9.29
C ALA A 246 -20.11 -4.74 -8.78
N THR A 247 -18.86 -4.97 -8.41
CA THR A 247 -18.34 -6.28 -7.99
C THR A 247 -18.13 -6.33 -6.48
N GLU A 248 -18.20 -7.52 -5.89
CA GLU A 248 -17.94 -7.70 -4.43
C GLU A 248 -16.48 -7.43 -4.06
N LYS A 249 -15.56 -7.68 -5.01
CA LYS A 249 -14.12 -7.40 -4.90
C LYS A 249 -13.75 -6.29 -5.87
N ASN A 250 -12.45 -6.14 -6.11
CA ASN A 250 -11.87 -5.09 -6.97
C ASN A 250 -12.09 -5.26 -8.49
N GLY A 251 -12.79 -6.28 -8.95
CA GLY A 251 -13.06 -6.53 -10.37
C GLY A 251 -11.96 -7.31 -11.11
N THR A 252 -10.88 -7.70 -10.45
CA THR A 252 -9.78 -8.47 -11.06
C THR A 252 -10.24 -9.83 -11.61
N ASP A 253 -11.08 -10.55 -10.88
CA ASP A 253 -11.59 -11.86 -11.29
C ASP A 253 -12.49 -11.75 -12.55
N GLU A 254 -13.34 -10.71 -12.61
CA GLU A 254 -14.21 -10.42 -13.74
C GLU A 254 -13.41 -10.03 -14.98
N PHE A 255 -12.38 -9.20 -14.81
CA PHE A 255 -11.48 -8.81 -15.90
C PHE A 255 -10.68 -10.00 -16.40
N ARG A 256 -10.08 -10.77 -15.52
CA ARG A 256 -9.27 -11.96 -15.80
C ARG A 256 -10.06 -13.03 -16.56
N SER A 257 -11.33 -13.22 -16.22
CA SER A 257 -12.23 -14.17 -16.89
C SER A 257 -12.86 -13.64 -18.18
N GLY A 258 -12.60 -12.38 -18.56
CA GLY A 258 -13.19 -11.74 -19.74
C GLY A 258 -14.66 -11.36 -19.57
N GLN A 259 -15.19 -11.30 -18.36
CA GLN A 259 -16.55 -10.82 -18.08
C GLN A 259 -16.64 -9.29 -18.15
N THR A 260 -15.52 -8.59 -17.95
CA THR A 260 -15.42 -7.15 -18.11
C THR A 260 -14.26 -6.77 -19.01
N ALA A 261 -14.42 -5.66 -19.76
CA ALA A 261 -13.42 -5.20 -20.71
C ALA A 261 -12.39 -4.28 -20.08
N MET A 262 -12.76 -3.57 -19.03
CA MET A 262 -11.92 -2.57 -18.37
C MET A 262 -12.16 -2.59 -16.85
N TYR A 263 -11.11 -2.25 -16.09
CA TYR A 263 -11.18 -1.93 -14.66
C TYR A 263 -9.97 -1.10 -14.25
N ILE A 264 -10.04 -0.45 -13.09
CA ILE A 264 -8.93 0.37 -12.55
C ILE A 264 -8.39 -0.32 -11.30
N TYR A 265 -7.06 -0.55 -11.29
CA TYR A 265 -6.40 -1.20 -10.16
C TYR A 265 -4.89 -0.93 -10.13
N GLY A 266 -4.22 -1.39 -9.06
CA GLY A 266 -2.78 -1.30 -8.92
C GLY A 266 -2.01 -2.35 -9.73
N ALA A 267 -0.69 -2.26 -9.73
CA ALA A 267 0.20 -3.13 -10.51
C ALA A 267 0.22 -4.60 -10.05
N TRP A 268 -0.40 -4.94 -8.92
CA TRP A 268 -0.36 -6.27 -8.30
C TRP A 268 -0.88 -7.41 -9.18
N SER A 269 -1.73 -7.10 -10.17
CA SER A 269 -2.31 -8.11 -11.06
C SER A 269 -1.43 -8.46 -12.25
N ILE A 270 -0.40 -7.66 -12.57
CA ILE A 270 0.40 -7.80 -13.79
C ILE A 270 1.01 -9.19 -13.90
N ALA A 271 1.74 -9.62 -12.87
CA ALA A 271 2.41 -10.93 -12.89
C ALA A 271 1.43 -12.09 -13.14
N SER A 272 0.26 -12.06 -12.49
CA SER A 272 -0.75 -13.11 -12.67
C SER A 272 -1.41 -13.09 -14.05
N PHE A 273 -1.59 -11.91 -14.64
CA PHE A 273 -2.14 -11.77 -16.00
C PHE A 273 -1.15 -12.24 -17.06
N ASP A 274 0.14 -11.97 -16.86
CA ASP A 274 1.22 -12.45 -17.72
C ASP A 274 1.35 -13.98 -17.68
N GLU A 275 1.27 -14.58 -16.48
CA GLU A 275 1.27 -16.05 -16.30
C GLU A 275 0.08 -16.72 -17.00
N ASP A 276 -1.09 -16.09 -16.98
CA ASP A 276 -2.28 -16.56 -17.68
C ASP A 276 -2.25 -16.32 -19.20
N GLY A 277 -1.29 -15.52 -19.68
CA GLY A 277 -1.19 -15.11 -21.09
C GLY A 277 -2.34 -14.20 -21.53
N LEU A 278 -2.88 -13.38 -20.64
CA LEU A 278 -3.95 -12.43 -20.95
C LEU A 278 -3.43 -11.33 -21.90
N ASN A 279 -4.19 -11.05 -22.94
CA ASN A 279 -3.88 -9.99 -23.90
C ASN A 279 -4.50 -8.67 -23.44
N TYR A 280 -3.77 -7.91 -22.64
CA TYR A 280 -4.24 -6.66 -22.05
C TYR A 280 -3.33 -5.47 -22.38
N GLY A 281 -3.79 -4.28 -22.06
CA GLY A 281 -2.99 -3.06 -22.03
C GLY A 281 -3.33 -2.24 -20.81
N ILE A 282 -2.47 -1.27 -20.51
CA ILE A 282 -2.61 -0.37 -19.37
C ILE A 282 -2.39 1.05 -19.86
N VAL A 283 -3.21 1.97 -19.38
CA VAL A 283 -3.09 3.42 -19.62
C VAL A 283 -3.41 4.19 -18.35
N ASP A 284 -3.13 5.47 -18.34
CA ASP A 284 -3.47 6.36 -17.23
C ASP A 284 -4.99 6.32 -16.93
N ILE A 285 -5.38 6.66 -15.70
CA ILE A 285 -6.79 6.80 -15.31
C ILE A 285 -7.40 7.92 -16.18
N PRO A 286 -8.62 7.71 -16.75
CA PRO A 286 -9.27 8.75 -17.57
C PRO A 286 -9.50 10.05 -16.80
N ALA A 287 -9.31 11.19 -17.48
CA ALA A 287 -9.52 12.50 -16.89
C ALA A 287 -11.02 12.88 -16.86
N PHE A 288 -11.44 13.64 -15.83
CA PHE A 288 -12.76 14.27 -15.83
C PHE A 288 -12.79 15.45 -16.81
N ALA A 289 -13.76 15.44 -17.70
CA ALA A 289 -13.94 16.55 -18.65
C ALA A 289 -14.20 17.85 -17.88
N GLY A 290 -13.36 18.86 -18.09
CA GLY A 290 -13.51 20.16 -17.43
C GLY A 290 -12.87 20.28 -16.03
N ALA A 291 -12.21 19.25 -15.52
CA ALA A 291 -11.41 19.35 -14.30
C ALA A 291 -10.24 20.34 -14.45
N GLY A 292 -9.71 20.47 -15.68
CA GLY A 292 -8.62 21.38 -16.00
C GLY A 292 -7.23 20.85 -15.64
N HIS A 293 -7.16 19.60 -15.26
CA HIS A 293 -5.92 18.84 -14.96
C HIS A 293 -6.14 17.36 -15.31
N ASP A 294 -5.04 16.64 -15.46
CA ASP A 294 -5.05 15.20 -15.66
C ASP A 294 -5.57 14.48 -14.40
N SER A 295 -5.98 13.23 -14.55
CA SER A 295 -6.36 12.41 -13.42
C SER A 295 -5.17 12.14 -12.51
N VAL A 296 -5.47 11.94 -11.24
CA VAL A 296 -4.49 11.56 -10.23
C VAL A 296 -4.86 10.20 -9.64
N SER A 297 -3.89 9.52 -9.10
CA SER A 297 -4.09 8.22 -8.45
C SER A 297 -3.86 8.33 -6.96
N ILE A 298 -4.43 7.40 -6.22
CA ILE A 298 -3.93 7.09 -4.89
C ILE A 298 -2.55 6.43 -5.02
N LEU A 299 -1.73 6.61 -4.02
CA LEU A 299 -0.43 5.98 -3.91
C LEU A 299 -0.41 5.03 -2.72
N SER A 300 -0.10 3.77 -2.97
CA SER A 300 0.29 2.83 -1.92
C SER A 300 1.81 2.71 -1.94
N SER A 301 2.46 3.10 -0.86
CA SER A 301 3.91 3.07 -0.71
C SER A 301 4.29 2.14 0.43
N SER A 302 5.24 1.25 0.16
CA SER A 302 5.92 0.50 1.20
C SER A 302 7.25 1.15 1.56
N GLY A 303 7.67 0.98 2.79
CA GLY A 303 8.94 1.53 3.25
C GLY A 303 9.51 0.74 4.42
N VAL A 304 10.75 1.03 4.77
CA VAL A 304 11.42 0.40 5.90
C VAL A 304 11.75 1.42 6.96
N SER A 305 11.34 1.12 8.19
CA SER A 305 11.46 1.98 9.36
C SER A 305 12.33 1.36 10.44
N ILE A 306 12.81 2.19 11.36
CA ILE A 306 13.51 1.75 12.57
C ILE A 306 12.58 1.95 13.76
N SER A 307 12.49 0.95 14.62
CA SER A 307 11.77 1.08 15.89
C SER A 307 12.46 2.11 16.79
N LYS A 308 11.66 3.00 17.38
CA LYS A 308 12.12 3.96 18.37
C LYS A 308 12.81 3.29 19.56
N ASP A 309 12.35 2.08 19.93
CA ASP A 309 12.84 1.31 21.07
C ASP A 309 14.09 0.48 20.77
N SER A 310 14.49 0.39 19.48
CA SER A 310 15.70 -0.33 19.10
C SER A 310 16.93 0.17 19.86
N LYS A 311 17.73 -0.77 20.38
CA LYS A 311 19.01 -0.50 21.04
C LYS A 311 20.20 -0.56 20.07
N HIS A 312 19.90 -0.88 18.79
CA HIS A 312 20.89 -1.13 17.76
C HIS A 312 20.61 -0.29 16.49
N LYS A 313 20.22 0.97 16.69
CA LYS A 313 19.75 1.85 15.60
C LYS A 313 20.75 2.03 14.46
N ASP A 314 22.05 2.12 14.77
CA ASP A 314 23.08 2.24 13.73
C ASP A 314 23.16 0.94 12.89
N ALA A 315 23.10 -0.24 13.52
CA ALA A 315 23.05 -1.50 12.80
C ALA A 315 21.74 -1.67 12.00
N ALA A 316 20.62 -1.21 12.56
CA ALA A 316 19.35 -1.16 11.87
C ALA A 316 19.41 -0.26 10.63
N TRP A 317 20.08 0.91 10.73
CA TRP A 317 20.26 1.81 9.58
C TRP A 317 21.11 1.19 8.46
N GLU A 318 22.17 0.45 8.79
CA GLU A 318 22.95 -0.28 7.78
C GLU A 318 22.09 -1.28 7.01
N PHE A 319 21.20 -2.00 7.73
CA PHE A 319 20.25 -2.90 7.07
C PHE A 319 19.18 -2.16 6.28
N VAL A 320 18.65 -1.03 6.76
CA VAL A 320 17.70 -0.18 6.02
C VAL A 320 18.31 0.27 4.69
N LYS A 321 19.54 0.77 4.69
CA LYS A 321 20.25 1.15 3.44
C LYS A 321 20.41 -0.01 2.46
N TYR A 322 20.76 -1.18 2.97
CA TYR A 322 20.87 -2.38 2.15
C TYR A 322 19.51 -2.74 1.53
N TRP A 323 18.46 -2.80 2.37
CA TRP A 323 17.11 -3.21 1.95
C TRP A 323 16.47 -2.26 0.95
N THR A 324 16.78 -0.98 1.03
CA THR A 324 16.29 0.07 0.13
C THR A 324 17.26 0.40 -1.00
N GLY A 325 18.42 -0.26 -1.07
CA GLY A 325 19.45 -0.04 -2.08
C GLY A 325 19.11 -0.65 -3.45
N GLU A 326 19.99 -0.37 -4.43
CA GLU A 326 19.77 -0.76 -5.84
C GLU A 326 19.62 -2.27 -6.02
N GLU A 327 20.46 -3.09 -5.38
CA GLU A 327 20.41 -4.54 -5.51
C GLU A 327 19.06 -5.10 -5.06
N MET A 328 18.52 -4.58 -3.95
CA MET A 328 17.24 -5.00 -3.42
C MET A 328 16.07 -4.51 -4.27
N ASN A 329 16.11 -3.27 -4.75
CA ASN A 329 15.13 -2.75 -5.69
C ASN A 329 15.08 -3.60 -6.97
N LYS A 330 16.25 -3.98 -7.53
CA LYS A 330 16.33 -4.87 -8.71
C LYS A 330 15.80 -6.27 -8.43
N ALA A 331 16.14 -6.85 -7.28
CA ALA A 331 15.69 -8.19 -6.90
C ALA A 331 14.18 -8.30 -6.71
N ARG A 332 13.50 -7.16 -6.52
CA ARG A 332 12.05 -7.07 -6.27
C ARG A 332 11.23 -6.65 -7.48
N ILE A 333 11.86 -6.43 -8.64
CA ILE A 333 11.16 -6.18 -9.90
C ILE A 333 10.21 -7.33 -10.19
N GLY A 334 8.95 -7.01 -10.54
CA GLY A 334 7.87 -7.97 -10.72
C GLY A 334 7.09 -8.31 -9.44
N TYR A 335 7.59 -7.86 -8.28
CA TYR A 335 6.92 -7.93 -6.99
C TYR A 335 6.40 -6.55 -6.55
N GLU A 336 7.26 -5.53 -6.68
CA GLU A 336 6.93 -4.12 -6.45
C GLU A 336 7.55 -3.26 -7.57
N LEU A 337 6.97 -2.10 -7.82
CA LEU A 337 7.57 -1.11 -8.69
C LEU A 337 8.75 -0.44 -7.97
N PRO A 338 9.94 -0.38 -8.58
CA PRO A 338 11.12 0.22 -7.97
C PRO A 338 10.91 1.69 -7.55
N ALA A 339 11.32 2.01 -6.32
CA ALA A 339 11.28 3.37 -5.78
C ALA A 339 12.51 4.22 -6.16
N LEU A 340 13.59 3.59 -6.67
CA LEU A 340 14.84 4.25 -7.03
C LEU A 340 14.86 4.63 -8.51
N LYS A 341 15.07 5.92 -8.81
CA LYS A 341 15.22 6.45 -10.18
C LYS A 341 16.35 5.77 -10.94
N SER A 342 17.48 5.50 -10.28
CA SER A 342 18.64 4.81 -10.89
C SER A 342 18.31 3.38 -11.36
N VAL A 343 17.47 2.67 -10.61
CA VAL A 343 17.01 1.32 -10.98
C VAL A 343 16.02 1.37 -12.12
N VAL A 344 15.06 2.30 -12.06
CA VAL A 344 14.08 2.51 -13.15
C VAL A 344 14.77 2.79 -14.48
N GLU A 345 15.82 3.63 -14.46
CA GLU A 345 16.64 3.94 -15.65
C GLU A 345 17.48 2.74 -16.11
N SER A 346 18.24 2.11 -15.20
CA SER A 346 19.17 1.03 -15.57
C SER A 346 18.46 -0.23 -16.06
N GLU A 347 17.32 -0.56 -15.50
CA GLU A 347 16.49 -1.72 -15.87
C GLU A 347 15.42 -1.38 -16.92
N LYS A 348 15.39 -0.11 -17.40
CA LYS A 348 14.48 0.36 -18.46
C LYS A 348 13.00 0.13 -18.17
N ILE A 349 12.62 0.27 -16.92
CA ILE A 349 11.25 -0.05 -16.44
C ILE A 349 10.19 0.71 -17.23
N LEU A 350 10.46 1.98 -17.61
CA LEU A 350 9.50 2.81 -18.37
C LEU A 350 9.44 2.46 -19.87
N GLU A 351 10.34 1.63 -20.39
CA GLU A 351 10.23 1.12 -21.76
C GLU A 351 9.15 0.03 -21.87
N ASP A 352 8.74 -0.57 -20.74
CA ASP A 352 7.63 -1.51 -20.69
C ASP A 352 6.30 -0.75 -20.58
N PRO A 353 5.40 -0.88 -21.60
CA PRO A 353 4.11 -0.21 -21.58
C PRO A 353 3.17 -0.68 -20.45
N ALA A 354 3.45 -1.81 -19.81
CA ALA A 354 2.69 -2.28 -18.67
C ALA A 354 3.06 -1.51 -17.38
N ASN A 355 4.28 -1.00 -17.28
CA ASN A 355 4.76 -0.30 -16.08
C ASN A 355 4.66 1.22 -16.19
N ALA A 356 4.86 1.78 -17.40
CA ALA A 356 4.94 3.23 -17.61
C ALA A 356 3.75 4.03 -17.06
N PRO A 357 2.46 3.58 -17.17
CA PRO A 357 1.32 4.31 -16.66
C PRO A 357 1.37 4.51 -15.14
N PHE A 358 1.89 3.55 -14.37
CA PHE A 358 1.98 3.69 -12.91
C PHE A 358 2.97 4.79 -12.49
N TYR A 359 4.05 5.00 -13.24
CA TYR A 359 4.99 6.10 -12.99
C TYR A 359 4.44 7.43 -13.47
N SER A 360 3.70 7.46 -14.59
CA SER A 360 2.95 8.63 -15.03
C SER A 360 1.98 9.09 -13.95
N MET A 361 1.18 8.16 -13.42
CA MET A 361 0.24 8.43 -12.34
C MET A 361 0.94 8.85 -11.03
N LEU A 362 2.14 8.32 -10.72
CA LEU A 362 2.93 8.74 -9.57
C LEU A 362 3.33 10.23 -9.68
N GLU A 363 3.79 10.65 -10.84
CA GLU A 363 4.19 12.05 -11.08
C GLU A 363 2.99 13.00 -10.99
N GLN A 364 1.85 12.62 -11.62
CA GLN A 364 0.61 13.40 -11.60
C GLN A 364 0.01 13.52 -10.20
N SER A 365 0.21 12.51 -9.35
CA SER A 365 -0.33 12.47 -7.98
C SER A 365 0.53 13.22 -6.95
N SER A 366 1.63 13.84 -7.38
CA SER A 366 2.48 14.63 -6.50
C SER A 366 1.72 15.83 -5.92
N GLY A 367 1.73 15.95 -4.59
CA GLY A 367 1.07 17.05 -3.87
C GLY A 367 -0.34 16.73 -3.37
N TYR A 368 -0.87 15.55 -3.68
CA TYR A 368 -2.12 15.06 -3.08
C TYR A 368 -1.82 14.26 -1.81
N THR A 369 -2.60 14.49 -0.78
CA THR A 369 -2.45 13.83 0.54
C THR A 369 -3.75 13.15 0.89
N PRO A 370 -3.75 11.83 1.15
CA PRO A 370 -4.96 11.12 1.56
C PRO A 370 -5.56 11.64 2.86
N ALA A 371 -6.87 11.60 2.98
CA ALA A 371 -7.59 12.00 4.19
C ALA A 371 -7.06 11.27 5.45
N SER A 372 -6.60 10.02 5.31
CA SER A 372 -6.00 9.23 6.39
C SER A 372 -4.73 9.85 7.00
N PHE A 373 -4.07 10.76 6.30
CA PHE A 373 -2.91 11.51 6.78
C PHE A 373 -3.27 12.89 7.34
N ILE A 374 -4.53 13.32 7.16
CA ILE A 374 -5.02 14.64 7.54
C ILE A 374 -5.84 14.57 8.83
N VAL A 375 -6.74 13.57 8.93
CA VAL A 375 -7.67 13.45 10.05
C VAL A 375 -7.22 12.42 11.08
N ASP A 376 -7.34 12.75 12.37
CA ASP A 376 -6.98 11.84 13.46
C ASP A 376 -7.99 10.68 13.65
N ASN A 377 -9.24 10.87 13.21
CA ASN A 377 -10.33 9.90 13.32
C ASN A 377 -10.59 9.12 12.03
N TRP A 378 -9.52 8.83 11.25
CA TRP A 378 -9.65 8.14 9.96
C TRP A 378 -10.45 6.84 10.03
N SER A 379 -10.28 6.03 11.07
CA SER A 379 -11.02 4.76 11.20
C SER A 379 -12.54 4.97 11.23
N GLU A 380 -13.01 6.00 11.95
CA GLU A 380 -14.44 6.33 12.03
C GLU A 380 -14.95 6.87 10.68
N LEU A 381 -14.17 7.76 10.05
CA LEU A 381 -14.50 8.28 8.72
C LEU A 381 -14.55 7.17 7.69
N LYS A 382 -13.58 6.26 7.71
CA LYS A 382 -13.54 5.10 6.81
C LYS A 382 -14.78 4.21 6.96
N ASP A 383 -15.17 3.89 8.18
CA ASP A 383 -16.38 3.07 8.44
C ASP A 383 -17.64 3.76 7.91
N THR A 384 -17.75 5.08 8.08
CA THR A 384 -18.88 5.88 7.55
C THR A 384 -18.87 5.88 6.02
N LEU A 385 -17.71 6.07 5.39
CA LEU A 385 -17.57 6.04 3.92
C LEU A 385 -17.86 4.64 3.35
N ASP A 386 -17.40 3.58 4.00
CA ASP A 386 -17.69 2.19 3.62
C ASP A 386 -19.22 1.95 3.53
N LEU A 387 -19.98 2.38 4.54
CA LEU A 387 -21.43 2.28 4.54
C LEU A 387 -22.07 3.18 3.48
N THR A 388 -21.52 4.37 3.29
CA THR A 388 -21.97 5.34 2.29
C THR A 388 -21.87 4.76 0.89
N PHE A 389 -20.72 4.20 0.51
CA PHE A 389 -20.52 3.59 -0.81
C PHE A 389 -21.38 2.34 -1.00
N GLU A 390 -21.53 1.50 0.02
CA GLU A 390 -22.41 0.34 -0.04
C GLU A 390 -23.87 0.76 -0.33
N ARG A 391 -24.38 1.80 0.30
CA ARG A 391 -25.74 2.34 0.05
C ARG A 391 -25.90 2.84 -1.39
N VAL A 392 -24.86 3.48 -1.93
CA VAL A 392 -24.88 4.06 -3.27
C VAL A 392 -24.74 3.00 -4.36
N TYR A 393 -23.80 2.05 -4.20
CA TYR A 393 -23.40 1.14 -5.27
C TYR A 393 -24.01 -0.24 -5.20
N ASN A 394 -24.59 -0.64 -4.07
CA ASN A 394 -25.27 -1.93 -3.99
C ASN A 394 -26.50 -1.93 -4.90
N PRO A 395 -26.57 -2.85 -5.90
CA PRO A 395 -27.69 -2.92 -6.86
C PRO A 395 -29.08 -3.05 -6.23
N SER A 396 -29.13 -3.52 -4.97
CA SER A 396 -30.40 -3.66 -4.24
C SER A 396 -30.90 -2.36 -3.60
N THR A 397 -30.03 -1.38 -3.37
CA THR A 397 -30.33 -0.11 -2.70
C THR A 397 -30.25 1.06 -3.68
N MET A 398 -29.11 1.30 -4.27
CA MET A 398 -28.83 2.40 -5.21
C MET A 398 -29.44 3.74 -4.77
N GLU A 399 -29.15 4.11 -3.52
CA GLU A 399 -29.63 5.38 -2.97
C GLU A 399 -29.03 6.58 -3.72
N ASP A 400 -29.68 7.72 -3.63
CA ASP A 400 -29.23 8.94 -4.30
C ASP A 400 -27.90 9.43 -3.69
N PRO A 401 -26.80 9.55 -4.47
CA PRO A 401 -25.50 9.96 -3.97
C PRO A 401 -25.53 11.30 -3.22
N ALA A 402 -26.29 12.28 -3.69
CA ALA A 402 -26.38 13.58 -3.04
C ALA A 402 -27.00 13.47 -1.63
N VAL A 403 -27.99 12.60 -1.45
CA VAL A 403 -28.61 12.37 -0.14
C VAL A 403 -27.63 11.68 0.79
N VAL A 404 -27.01 10.59 0.33
CA VAL A 404 -26.15 9.76 1.18
C VAL A 404 -24.86 10.49 1.59
N LEU A 405 -24.25 11.25 0.68
CA LEU A 405 -23.05 12.04 0.98
C LEU A 405 -23.33 13.18 1.98
N ASN A 406 -24.51 13.85 1.87
CA ASN A 406 -24.89 14.85 2.87
C ASN A 406 -25.21 14.23 4.23
N GLU A 407 -25.78 13.04 4.29
CA GLU A 407 -25.99 12.31 5.55
C GLU A 407 -24.66 11.94 6.19
N ALA A 408 -23.70 11.40 5.42
CA ALA A 408 -22.36 11.07 5.91
C ALA A 408 -21.65 12.29 6.53
N VAL A 409 -21.69 13.45 5.86
CA VAL A 409 -21.16 14.70 6.43
C VAL A 409 -21.85 15.07 7.74
N SER A 410 -23.16 14.90 7.82
CA SER A 410 -23.94 15.25 9.02
C SER A 410 -23.68 14.29 10.20
N GLU A 411 -23.37 13.03 9.93
CA GLU A 411 -23.05 12.03 10.96
C GLU A 411 -21.66 12.25 11.58
N MET A 412 -20.75 12.86 10.82
CA MET A 412 -19.36 13.11 11.25
C MET A 412 -19.12 14.50 11.86
N GLN A 413 -20.13 15.38 11.88
CA GLN A 413 -20.11 16.71 12.53
C GLN A 413 -20.52 16.62 14.01
#